data_3ccce59429fe08ca67c0325ac8612238
#
_entry.id   3ccce59429fe08ca67c0325ac8612238
#
_cell.length_a   1.000
_cell.length_b   1.000
_cell.length_c   1.000
_cell.angle_alpha   90.00
_cell.angle_beta   90.00
_cell.angle_gamma   90.00
#
_symmetry.space_group_name_H-M   'P 1'
#
loop_
_entity.id
_entity.type
_entity.pdbx_description
1 polymer ?
#
loop_
_entity_poly.entity_id
_entity_poly.type
_entity_poly.pdbx_seq_one_letter_code
_entity_poly.pdbx_strand_id
1 'polypeptide(L)'
;FIDMTDGEHRRTVDAALAETLAADRTKSRVSPMGDMCVTLFTRKRTNNDAADFFLQPCRHCAGLGTLLSDIVLSIVMRGDINDCFANGYTSVLVECNREFAKNVLFKRYLSEEMRGAWSDKRVYLIPHDDWDYQKYTVRGDNAPVLSLPDCAQLLY
;
A
#
# COMPACT_ATOMS: atom_id res chain seq x y z
N PHE A 1 -16.76 -24.46 -1.96
CA PHE A 1 -17.22 -25.53 -1.08
C PHE A 1 -16.01 -26.31 -0.59
N ILE A 2 -16.13 -26.99 0.55
CA ILE A 2 -14.97 -27.66 1.17
C ILE A 2 -15.21 -29.17 1.13
N ASP A 3 -14.18 -29.93 0.68
CA ASP A 3 -14.10 -31.40 0.75
C ASP A 3 -15.31 -32.15 0.13
N MET A 4 -15.81 -31.70 -1.00
CA MET A 4 -16.87 -32.41 -1.72
C MET A 4 -16.26 -33.45 -2.67
N THR A 5 -15.84 -34.58 -2.15
CA THR A 5 -15.22 -35.68 -2.92
C THR A 5 -16.22 -36.41 -3.82
N ASP A 6 -17.50 -36.47 -3.41
CA ASP A 6 -18.55 -37.14 -4.16
C ASP A 6 -19.09 -36.24 -5.29
N GLY A 7 -19.03 -36.77 -6.53
CA GLY A 7 -19.55 -36.07 -7.70
C GLY A 7 -21.08 -35.88 -7.72
N GLU A 8 -21.83 -36.72 -7.00
CA GLU A 8 -23.28 -36.55 -6.90
C GLU A 8 -23.65 -35.39 -5.98
N HIS A 9 -22.94 -35.22 -4.88
CA HIS A 9 -23.11 -34.07 -4.01
C HIS A 9 -22.80 -32.76 -4.75
N ARG A 10 -21.74 -32.72 -5.57
CA ARG A 10 -21.41 -31.56 -6.40
C ARG A 10 -22.53 -31.22 -7.37
N ARG A 11 -23.09 -32.21 -8.06
CA ARG A 11 -24.23 -32.00 -8.99
C ARG A 11 -25.49 -31.51 -8.28
N THR A 12 -25.77 -32.01 -7.05
CA THR A 12 -26.91 -31.56 -6.25
C THR A 12 -26.76 -30.06 -5.90
N VAL A 13 -25.60 -29.64 -5.52
CA VAL A 13 -25.28 -28.20 -5.23
C VAL A 13 -25.43 -27.35 -6.46
N ASP A 14 -24.86 -27.81 -7.61
CA ASP A 14 -24.96 -27.10 -8.87
C ASP A 14 -26.41 -26.96 -9.34
N ALA A 15 -27.24 -28.01 -9.17
CA ALA A 15 -28.63 -27.98 -9.51
C ALA A 15 -29.42 -26.98 -8.65
N ALA A 16 -29.21 -27.00 -7.33
CA ALA A 16 -29.86 -26.07 -6.41
C ALA A 16 -29.44 -24.59 -6.71
N LEU A 17 -28.16 -24.36 -7.04
CA LEU A 17 -27.71 -23.04 -7.44
C LEU A 17 -28.32 -22.58 -8.75
N ALA A 18 -28.39 -23.47 -9.75
CA ALA A 18 -29.00 -23.17 -11.04
C ALA A 18 -30.50 -22.86 -10.92
N GLU A 19 -31.21 -23.60 -10.10
CA GLU A 19 -32.64 -23.38 -9.83
C GLU A 19 -32.87 -22.01 -9.14
N THR A 20 -32.05 -21.70 -8.14
CA THR A 20 -32.12 -20.40 -7.44
C THR A 20 -31.85 -19.23 -8.39
N LEU A 21 -30.87 -19.36 -9.25
CA LEU A 21 -30.49 -18.31 -10.20
C LEU A 21 -31.46 -18.18 -11.39
N ALA A 22 -32.20 -19.23 -11.72
CA ALA A 22 -33.25 -19.18 -12.75
C ALA A 22 -34.41 -18.25 -12.35
N ALA A 23 -34.66 -18.06 -11.07
CA ALA A 23 -35.67 -17.13 -10.54
C ALA A 23 -35.19 -15.65 -10.56
N ASP A 24 -33.92 -15.40 -10.78
CA ASP A 24 -33.37 -14.03 -10.83
C ASP A 24 -33.79 -13.32 -12.13
N ARG A 25 -34.24 -12.07 -12.02
CA ARG A 25 -34.56 -11.21 -13.16
C ARG A 25 -33.35 -10.91 -14.05
N THR A 26 -32.15 -11.02 -13.50
CA THR A 26 -30.92 -10.71 -14.20
C THR A 26 -30.28 -11.97 -14.75
N LYS A 27 -29.95 -11.98 -16.04
CA LYS A 27 -29.28 -13.13 -16.64
C LYS A 27 -27.96 -13.42 -15.96
N SER A 28 -27.84 -14.65 -15.48
CA SER A 28 -26.62 -15.21 -14.91
C SER A 28 -26.15 -16.42 -15.71
N ARG A 29 -24.89 -16.74 -15.61
CA ARG A 29 -24.29 -17.97 -16.16
C ARG A 29 -23.53 -18.67 -15.03
N VAL A 30 -23.72 -19.98 -14.91
CA VAL A 30 -23.05 -20.81 -13.93
C VAL A 30 -22.17 -21.81 -14.66
N SER A 31 -20.96 -22.00 -14.19
CA SER A 31 -20.08 -23.10 -14.58
C SER A 31 -20.25 -24.25 -13.60
N PRO A 32 -20.39 -25.49 -14.05
CA PRO A 32 -20.45 -26.63 -13.14
C PRO A 32 -19.25 -26.67 -12.20
N MET A 33 -19.47 -27.18 -10.99
CA MET A 33 -18.43 -27.36 -9.99
C MET A 33 -17.40 -28.40 -10.46
N GLY A 34 -16.15 -27.98 -10.57
CA GLY A 34 -15.04 -28.87 -10.89
C GLY A 34 -14.53 -29.65 -9.68
N ASP A 35 -13.47 -30.43 -9.87
CA ASP A 35 -12.84 -31.24 -8.82
C ASP A 35 -12.23 -30.40 -7.67
N MET A 36 -11.96 -29.14 -7.91
CA MET A 36 -11.51 -28.22 -6.87
C MET A 36 -12.64 -27.67 -5.99
N CYS A 37 -13.86 -28.15 -6.15
CA CYS A 37 -15.05 -27.71 -5.41
C CYS A 37 -15.33 -26.21 -5.49
N VAL A 38 -15.01 -25.60 -6.64
CA VAL A 38 -15.26 -24.20 -6.94
C VAL A 38 -16.30 -24.09 -8.03
N THR A 39 -17.36 -23.33 -7.78
CA THR A 39 -18.37 -22.94 -8.76
C THR A 39 -18.13 -21.50 -9.18
N LEU A 40 -18.11 -21.24 -10.46
CA LEU A 40 -18.01 -19.89 -11.02
C LEU A 40 -19.37 -19.47 -11.55
N PHE A 41 -19.84 -18.31 -11.18
CA PHE A 41 -21.01 -17.72 -11.83
C PHE A 41 -20.76 -16.25 -12.20
N THR A 42 -21.42 -15.83 -13.28
CA THR A 42 -21.39 -14.43 -13.71
C THR A 42 -22.81 -13.90 -13.75
N ARG A 43 -22.99 -12.67 -13.28
CA ARG A 43 -24.26 -11.96 -13.29
C ARG A 43 -24.07 -10.57 -13.86
N LYS A 44 -24.92 -10.16 -14.77
CA LYS A 44 -24.85 -8.80 -15.31
C LYS A 44 -25.15 -7.79 -14.20
N ARG A 45 -24.23 -6.89 -13.94
CA ARG A 45 -24.47 -5.75 -13.04
C ARG A 45 -25.43 -4.77 -13.72
N THR A 46 -26.60 -4.51 -13.13
CA THR A 46 -27.65 -3.63 -13.70
C THR A 46 -27.72 -2.30 -12.96
N ASN A 47 -27.29 -2.23 -11.73
CA ASN A 47 -27.29 -1.04 -10.90
C ASN A 47 -25.92 -0.86 -10.24
N ASN A 48 -25.67 0.35 -9.74
CA ASN A 48 -24.52 0.60 -8.87
C ASN A 48 -24.67 -0.25 -7.59
N ASP A 49 -23.56 -0.73 -7.09
CA ASP A 49 -23.53 -1.46 -5.83
C ASP A 49 -23.90 -0.51 -4.66
N ALA A 50 -24.52 -1.06 -3.64
CA ALA A 50 -24.74 -0.31 -2.40
C ALA A 50 -23.42 0.20 -1.83
N ALA A 51 -22.34 -0.57 -1.98
CA ALA A 51 -20.99 -0.16 -1.60
C ALA A 51 -20.53 1.09 -2.35
N ASP A 52 -20.82 1.21 -3.65
CA ASP A 52 -20.44 2.39 -4.45
C ASP A 52 -21.16 3.66 -3.99
N PHE A 53 -22.34 3.48 -3.36
CA PHE A 53 -23.13 4.61 -2.83
C PHE A 53 -22.70 5.00 -1.40
N PHE A 54 -22.40 4.03 -0.54
CA PHE A 54 -22.12 4.28 0.88
C PHE A 54 -20.64 4.36 1.21
N LEU A 55 -19.75 3.83 0.37
CA LEU A 55 -18.33 3.73 0.64
C LEU A 55 -17.51 4.51 -0.38
N GLN A 56 -16.35 4.93 0.05
CA GLN A 56 -15.32 5.50 -0.82
C GLN A 56 -14.00 4.77 -0.57
N PRO A 57 -13.10 4.71 -1.56
CA PRO A 57 -11.78 4.15 -1.35
C PRO A 57 -11.08 4.80 -0.14
N CYS A 58 -10.41 3.98 0.66
CA CYS A 58 -9.63 4.50 1.78
C CYS A 58 -8.55 5.46 1.26
N ARG A 59 -8.48 6.66 1.83
CA ARG A 59 -7.52 7.69 1.40
C ARG A 59 -6.06 7.31 1.69
N HIS A 60 -5.83 6.45 2.71
CA HIS A 60 -4.47 6.01 3.07
C HIS A 60 -3.92 4.94 2.13
N CYS A 61 -4.74 3.97 1.70
CA CYS A 61 -4.30 2.85 0.87
C CYS A 61 -4.95 2.81 -0.51
N ALA A 62 -5.70 3.84 -0.90
CA ALA A 62 -6.45 3.92 -2.17
C ALA A 62 -7.30 2.66 -2.46
N GLY A 63 -7.80 1.99 -1.43
CA GLY A 63 -8.62 0.79 -1.53
C GLY A 63 -7.85 -0.53 -1.55
N LEU A 64 -6.51 -0.51 -1.43
CA LEU A 64 -5.68 -1.73 -1.43
C LEU A 64 -5.86 -2.58 -0.16
N GLY A 65 -6.32 -1.99 0.96
CA GLY A 65 -6.48 -2.67 2.25
C GLY A 65 -5.17 -2.92 3.00
N THR A 66 -4.03 -2.61 2.39
CA THR A 66 -2.68 -2.77 2.96
C THR A 66 -1.83 -1.55 2.68
N LEU A 67 -0.84 -1.32 3.51
CA LEU A 67 0.20 -0.30 3.35
C LEU A 67 1.56 -0.97 3.18
N LEU A 68 2.52 -0.26 2.60
CA LEU A 68 3.91 -0.70 2.60
C LEU A 68 4.42 -0.82 4.04
N SER A 69 5.23 -1.82 4.31
CA SER A 69 5.91 -1.89 5.61
C SER A 69 6.94 -0.76 5.73
N ASP A 70 7.27 -0.37 6.97
CA ASP A 70 8.25 0.67 7.25
C ASP A 70 9.61 0.38 6.58
N ILE A 71 9.99 -0.90 6.53
CA ILE A 71 11.23 -1.33 5.87
C ILE A 71 11.19 -0.99 4.38
N VAL A 72 10.12 -1.41 3.69
CA VAL A 72 9.98 -1.18 2.24
C VAL A 72 9.89 0.31 1.95
N LEU A 73 9.10 1.06 2.72
CA LEU A 73 8.98 2.51 2.57
C LEU A 73 10.33 3.21 2.78
N SER A 74 11.12 2.77 3.77
CA SER A 74 12.47 3.28 4.02
C SER A 74 13.44 2.97 2.87
N ILE A 75 13.32 1.80 2.24
CA ILE A 75 14.14 1.44 1.07
C ILE A 75 13.82 2.34 -0.13
N VAL A 76 12.53 2.58 -0.40
CA VAL A 76 12.11 3.47 -1.49
C VAL A 76 12.61 4.89 -1.22
N MET A 77 12.37 5.42 -0.02
CA MET A 77 12.84 6.74 0.40
C MET A 77 14.37 6.87 0.26
N ARG A 78 15.13 5.83 0.61
CA ARG A 78 16.58 5.82 0.42
C ARG A 78 16.99 5.92 -1.06
N GLY A 79 16.23 5.28 -1.95
CA GLY A 79 16.42 5.44 -3.40
C GLY A 79 16.31 6.91 -3.81
N ASP A 80 15.24 7.58 -3.41
CA ASP A 80 15.01 9.00 -3.73
C ASP A 80 16.09 9.91 -3.13
N ILE A 81 16.59 9.61 -1.93
CA ILE A 81 17.70 10.33 -1.30
C ILE A 81 18.98 10.15 -2.13
N ASN A 82 19.29 8.92 -2.54
CA ASN A 82 20.45 8.63 -3.38
C ASN A 82 20.36 9.35 -4.73
N ASP A 83 19.19 9.43 -5.33
CA ASP A 83 18.98 10.16 -6.58
C ASP A 83 19.25 11.65 -6.42
N CYS A 84 18.85 12.25 -5.29
CA CYS A 84 19.23 13.64 -4.98
C CYS A 84 20.75 13.80 -4.89
N PHE A 85 21.45 12.91 -4.21
CA PHE A 85 22.91 12.98 -4.12
C PHE A 85 23.61 12.72 -5.46
N ALA A 86 23.07 11.83 -6.29
CA ALA A 86 23.57 11.58 -7.63
C ALA A 86 23.42 12.82 -8.54
N ASN A 87 22.38 13.62 -8.31
CA ASN A 87 22.16 14.90 -8.99
C ASN A 87 23.05 16.05 -8.45
N GLY A 88 23.97 15.78 -7.54
CA GLY A 88 24.99 16.73 -7.06
C GLY A 88 24.59 17.52 -5.82
N TYR A 89 23.44 17.24 -5.19
CA TYR A 89 23.09 17.89 -3.92
C TYR A 89 23.97 17.39 -2.78
N THR A 90 24.26 18.25 -1.81
CA THR A 90 25.07 17.93 -0.63
C THR A 90 24.23 17.72 0.62
N SER A 91 22.99 18.19 0.58
CA SER A 91 22.01 18.03 1.66
C SER A 91 20.68 17.59 1.09
N VAL A 92 19.92 16.84 1.87
CA VAL A 92 18.58 16.37 1.51
C VAL A 92 17.63 16.60 2.69
N LEU A 93 16.46 17.16 2.37
CA LEU A 93 15.37 17.34 3.30
C LEU A 93 14.31 16.27 3.01
N VAL A 94 13.99 15.47 4.01
CA VAL A 94 12.96 14.45 3.95
C VAL A 94 11.81 14.87 4.86
N GLU A 95 10.69 15.17 4.26
CA GLU A 95 9.47 15.45 5.01
C GLU A 95 8.61 14.19 5.05
N CYS A 96 8.12 13.80 6.21
CA CYS A 96 7.30 12.59 6.34
C CYS A 96 6.38 12.63 7.57
N ASN A 97 5.48 11.66 7.67
CA ASN A 97 4.64 11.51 8.86
C ASN A 97 5.49 11.34 10.12
N ARG A 98 5.08 11.98 11.24
CA ARG A 98 5.81 11.93 12.51
C ARG A 98 5.96 10.53 13.09
N GLU A 99 4.94 9.70 12.98
CA GLU A 99 4.99 8.35 13.52
C GLU A 99 5.94 7.47 12.69
N PHE A 100 5.91 7.59 11.38
CA PHE A 100 6.87 6.94 10.50
C PHE A 100 8.30 7.44 10.79
N ALA A 101 8.50 8.74 10.96
CA ALA A 101 9.80 9.32 11.32
C ALA A 101 10.37 8.69 12.60
N LYS A 102 9.57 8.56 13.66
CA LYS A 102 9.98 7.90 14.92
C LYS A 102 10.39 6.44 14.68
N ASN A 103 9.61 5.70 13.86
CA ASN A 103 9.91 4.31 13.56
C ASN A 103 11.21 4.16 12.77
N VAL A 104 11.46 5.02 11.82
CA VAL A 104 12.70 5.03 11.02
C VAL A 104 13.91 5.32 11.90
N LEU A 105 13.81 6.35 12.75
CA LEU A 105 14.88 6.74 13.68
C LEU A 105 15.15 5.64 14.72
N PHE A 106 14.08 5.10 15.33
CA PHE A 106 14.20 4.10 16.38
C PHE A 106 14.76 2.77 15.88
N LYS A 107 14.30 2.30 14.69
CA LYS A 107 14.72 1.03 14.11
C LYS A 107 15.98 1.12 13.26
N ARG A 108 16.52 2.30 13.08
CA ARG A 108 17.76 2.57 12.32
C ARG A 108 17.77 2.01 10.89
N TYR A 109 16.59 1.94 10.23
CA TYR A 109 16.47 1.38 8.87
C TYR A 109 17.37 2.06 7.83
N LEU A 110 17.81 3.28 8.10
CA LEU A 110 18.68 4.04 7.23
C LEU A 110 20.14 4.13 7.71
N SER A 111 20.46 3.68 8.93
CA SER A 111 21.69 4.07 9.61
C SER A 111 22.95 3.29 9.24
N GLU A 112 22.87 2.03 8.84
CA GLU A 112 24.07 1.21 8.63
C GLU A 112 24.71 1.48 7.26
N GLU A 113 23.93 1.64 6.22
CA GLU A 113 24.44 1.93 4.87
C GLU A 113 24.86 3.40 4.71
N MET A 114 24.34 4.27 5.55
CA MET A 114 24.63 5.72 5.51
C MET A 114 26.03 6.07 5.96
N ARG A 115 26.63 5.26 6.84
CA ARG A 115 27.98 5.55 7.40
C ARG A 115 29.09 5.52 6.37
N GLY A 116 28.92 4.83 5.25
CA GLY A 116 29.89 4.76 4.16
C GLY A 116 29.58 5.69 2.99
N ALA A 117 28.37 5.60 2.46
CA ALA A 117 27.98 6.26 1.22
C ALA A 117 27.66 7.76 1.37
N TRP A 118 27.28 8.20 2.59
CA TRP A 118 26.85 9.58 2.84
C TRP A 118 27.71 10.32 3.87
N SER A 119 28.95 9.88 4.08
CA SER A 119 29.85 10.42 5.12
C SER A 119 30.10 11.93 5.01
N ASP A 120 29.97 12.50 3.83
CA ASP A 120 30.13 13.92 3.52
C ASP A 120 28.80 14.63 3.21
N LYS A 121 27.67 13.94 3.37
CA LYS A 121 26.33 14.41 3.05
C LYS A 121 25.51 14.65 4.32
N ARG A 122 24.41 15.37 4.20
CA ARG A 122 23.49 15.64 5.31
C ARG A 122 22.06 15.30 4.94
N VAL A 123 21.38 14.55 5.80
CA VAL A 123 19.97 14.22 5.64
C VAL A 123 19.21 14.75 6.85
N TYR A 124 18.24 15.61 6.59
CA TYR A 124 17.36 16.19 7.60
C TYR A 124 15.98 15.59 7.49
N LEU A 125 15.44 15.14 8.61
CA LEU A 125 14.10 14.58 8.72
C LEU A 125 13.16 15.61 9.35
N ILE A 126 12.09 15.96 8.65
CA ILE A 126 11.10 16.94 9.08
C ILE A 126 9.77 16.21 9.29
N PRO A 127 9.36 15.98 10.55
CA PRO A 127 8.14 15.26 10.86
C PRO A 127 6.91 16.15 10.79
N HIS A 128 5.84 15.66 10.12
CA HIS A 128 4.52 16.28 10.05
C HIS A 128 3.47 15.45 10.79
N ASP A 129 2.61 16.09 11.57
CA ASP A 129 1.57 15.42 12.37
C ASP A 129 0.31 15.11 11.56
N ASP A 130 0.03 15.89 10.53
CA ASP A 130 -1.18 15.86 9.71
C ASP A 130 -1.03 15.07 8.39
N TRP A 131 0.15 14.54 8.14
CA TRP A 131 0.40 13.77 6.93
C TRP A 131 -0.06 12.30 7.07
N ASP A 132 -0.54 11.75 5.96
CA ASP A 132 -0.81 10.31 5.88
C ASP A 132 0.48 9.52 6.17
N TYR A 133 0.33 8.35 6.79
CA TYR A 133 1.45 7.56 7.30
C TYR A 133 2.53 7.28 6.24
N GLN A 134 2.14 7.01 5.00
CA GLN A 134 3.08 6.71 3.90
C GLN A 134 3.47 7.92 3.06
N LYS A 135 2.93 9.09 3.38
CA LYS A 135 3.27 10.31 2.65
C LYS A 135 4.65 10.79 3.07
N TYR A 136 5.52 10.95 2.10
CA TYR A 136 6.79 11.61 2.28
C TYR A 136 7.14 12.43 1.03
N THR A 137 8.07 13.35 1.18
CA THR A 137 8.74 14.07 0.08
C THR A 137 10.23 14.11 0.34
N VAL A 138 11.01 14.07 -0.74
CA VAL A 138 12.46 14.19 -0.70
C VAL A 138 12.87 15.37 -1.57
N ARG A 139 13.64 16.28 -1.02
CA ARG A 139 14.12 17.47 -1.72
C ARG A 139 15.61 17.65 -1.50
N GLY A 140 16.36 17.73 -2.59
CA GLY A 140 17.78 18.06 -2.55
C GLY A 140 18.00 19.56 -2.28
N ASP A 141 19.05 19.87 -1.54
CA ASP A 141 19.50 21.24 -1.25
C ASP A 141 21.04 21.30 -1.24
N ASN A 142 21.61 22.51 -1.40
CA ASN A 142 23.04 22.73 -1.28
C ASN A 142 23.33 23.47 0.02
N ALA A 143 24.10 22.83 0.90
CA ALA A 143 24.41 23.37 2.23
C ALA A 143 25.12 24.74 2.18
N PRO A 144 24.91 25.62 3.19
CA PRO A 144 24.10 25.38 4.37
C PRO A 144 22.61 25.57 4.11
N VAL A 145 21.77 24.65 4.59
CA VAL A 145 20.31 24.80 4.57
C VAL A 145 19.93 25.95 5.49
N LEU A 146 19.55 27.08 4.90
CA LEU A 146 19.36 28.36 5.61
C LEU A 146 18.09 28.45 6.45
N SER A 147 17.11 27.55 6.23
CA SER A 147 15.85 27.56 6.96
C SER A 147 15.37 26.15 7.25
N LEU A 148 15.82 25.60 8.36
CA LEU A 148 15.25 24.36 8.90
C LEU A 148 14.19 24.71 9.94
N PRO A 149 13.02 24.06 9.95
CA PRO A 149 12.08 24.20 11.04
C PRO A 149 12.64 23.63 12.34
N ASP A 150 12.20 24.14 13.47
CA ASP A 150 12.68 23.68 14.82
C ASP A 150 12.46 22.18 15.07
N CYS A 151 11.51 21.57 14.36
CA CYS A 151 11.23 20.13 14.44
C CYS A 151 12.16 19.25 13.59
N ALA A 152 13.01 19.86 12.76
CA ALA A 152 13.93 19.11 11.89
C ALA A 152 14.96 18.36 12.73
N GLN A 153 15.18 17.10 12.40
CA GLN A 153 16.17 16.24 13.03
C GLN A 153 17.25 15.88 12.01
N LEU A 154 18.49 16.10 12.38
CA LEU A 154 19.61 15.62 11.58
C LEU A 154 19.68 14.10 11.74
N LEU A 155 19.49 13.41 10.63
CA LEU A 155 19.60 11.97 10.58
C LEU A 155 21.03 11.53 10.42
N TYR A 156 21.80 12.36 9.66
CA TYR A 156 23.23 12.16 9.39
C TYR A 156 23.92 13.46 9.01
#